data_540a6cc1ffcc2015b535e41ae95d4e06
#
_entry.id   540a6cc1ffcc2015b535e41ae95d4e06
#
_cell.length_a   1.000
_cell.length_b   1.000
_cell.length_c   1.000
_cell.angle_alpha   90.00
_cell.angle_beta   90.00
_cell.angle_gamma   90.00
#
_symmetry.space_group_name_H-M   'P 1'
#
loop_
_entity.id
_entity.type
_entity.pdbx_description
1 polymer ?
#
loop_
_entity_poly.entity_id
_entity_poly.type
_entity_poly.pdbx_seq_one_letter_code
_entity_poly.pdbx_strand_id
1 'polypeptide(L)'
;IEEGFDGALSFLANLKYEDFLYNCESSVVIVSKDLELQQEIKTTLIRVSNPYEAFATLLQKYEEFKPRKVGREAPIFIGENTTLGENEFIGAFSRIGKNVTIGKNVNIYPNTVIGDHVKIGDDTTIYANATIYDACVIGNNVTIHSSTVIGSDGFGFAPNSENQYSKIPQIGN
;
A
#
# COMPACT_ATOMS: atom_id res chain seq x y z
N ILE A 1 -11.86 -15.05 -15.36
CA ILE A 1 -11.92 -16.23 -16.23
C ILE A 1 -13.05 -16.11 -17.27
N GLU A 2 -14.21 -15.54 -16.92
CA GLU A 2 -15.35 -15.29 -17.81
C GLU A 2 -15.04 -14.32 -18.97
N GLU A 3 -14.27 -13.28 -18.68
CA GLU A 3 -13.93 -12.20 -19.61
C GLU A 3 -12.48 -12.32 -20.11
N GLY A 4 -12.00 -13.56 -20.27
CA GLY A 4 -10.67 -13.82 -20.80
C GLY A 4 -10.55 -13.37 -22.26
N PHE A 5 -9.34 -12.97 -22.67
CA PHE A 5 -9.01 -12.63 -24.04
C PHE A 5 -7.60 -13.10 -24.40
N ASP A 6 -7.27 -13.13 -25.67
CA ASP A 6 -5.93 -13.52 -26.11
C ASP A 6 -4.86 -12.60 -25.54
N GLY A 7 -3.81 -13.18 -24.98
CA GLY A 7 -2.77 -12.48 -24.21
C GLY A 7 -3.06 -12.32 -22.71
N ALA A 8 -4.29 -12.61 -22.26
CA ALA A 8 -4.61 -12.54 -20.84
C ALA A 8 -4.13 -13.78 -20.06
N LEU A 9 -3.85 -13.57 -18.77
CA LEU A 9 -3.66 -14.61 -17.78
C LEU A 9 -4.83 -14.59 -16.80
N SER A 10 -5.50 -15.72 -16.63
CA SER A 10 -6.58 -15.94 -15.67
C SER A 10 -6.19 -16.98 -14.61
N PHE A 11 -7.02 -17.16 -13.59
CA PHE A 11 -6.83 -18.25 -12.63
C PHE A 11 -8.17 -18.84 -12.21
N LEU A 12 -8.17 -20.13 -11.86
CA LEU A 12 -9.30 -20.87 -11.31
C LEU A 12 -8.91 -21.43 -9.94
N ALA A 13 -9.37 -20.78 -8.87
CA ALA A 13 -9.18 -21.24 -7.50
C ALA A 13 -10.44 -21.89 -6.90
N ASN A 14 -11.62 -21.53 -7.40
CA ASN A 14 -12.90 -22.05 -6.92
C ASN A 14 -13.61 -22.86 -8.02
N LEU A 15 -13.82 -24.13 -7.77
CA LEU A 15 -14.43 -25.08 -8.72
C LEU A 15 -15.87 -24.71 -9.15
N LYS A 16 -16.54 -23.83 -8.42
CA LYS A 16 -17.84 -23.29 -8.85
C LYS A 16 -17.77 -22.56 -10.20
N TYR A 17 -16.60 -22.12 -10.58
CA TYR A 17 -16.34 -21.39 -11.83
C TYR A 17 -15.66 -22.27 -12.88
N GLU A 18 -15.62 -23.59 -12.68
CA GLU A 18 -14.96 -24.52 -13.60
C GLU A 18 -15.57 -24.48 -15.00
N ASP A 19 -16.89 -24.35 -15.12
CA ASP A 19 -17.59 -24.29 -16.41
C ASP A 19 -17.07 -23.17 -17.31
N PHE A 20 -16.64 -22.05 -16.75
CA PHE A 20 -16.06 -20.96 -17.51
C PHE A 20 -14.67 -21.27 -18.07
N LEU A 21 -13.95 -22.25 -17.49
CA LEU A 21 -12.63 -22.67 -17.99
C LEU A 21 -12.71 -23.19 -19.42
N TYR A 22 -13.78 -23.94 -19.74
CA TYR A 22 -13.94 -24.61 -21.02
C TYR A 22 -14.24 -23.65 -22.18
N ASN A 23 -14.72 -22.47 -21.87
CA ASN A 23 -14.99 -21.38 -22.82
C ASN A 23 -14.05 -20.19 -22.64
N CYS A 24 -12.99 -20.34 -21.84
CA CYS A 24 -12.07 -19.24 -21.53
C CYS A 24 -11.20 -18.91 -22.74
N GLU A 25 -11.16 -17.64 -23.12
CA GLU A 25 -10.33 -17.13 -24.23
C GLU A 25 -8.96 -16.59 -23.74
N SER A 26 -8.64 -16.70 -22.45
CA SER A 26 -7.31 -16.34 -21.96
C SER A 26 -6.23 -17.26 -22.51
N SER A 27 -5.09 -16.71 -22.88
CA SER A 27 -3.96 -17.50 -23.39
C SER A 27 -3.43 -18.50 -22.33
N VAL A 28 -3.50 -18.12 -21.06
CA VAL A 28 -3.02 -18.93 -19.94
C VAL A 28 -3.99 -18.90 -18.77
N VAL A 29 -4.23 -20.05 -18.13
CA VAL A 29 -5.00 -20.14 -16.87
C VAL A 29 -4.22 -20.91 -15.82
N ILE A 30 -4.08 -20.31 -14.63
CA ILE A 30 -3.50 -20.99 -13.47
C ILE A 30 -4.60 -21.81 -12.80
N VAL A 31 -4.35 -23.12 -12.62
CA VAL A 31 -5.31 -24.07 -12.04
C VAL A 31 -4.66 -24.92 -10.96
N SER A 32 -5.47 -25.56 -10.12
CA SER A 32 -4.96 -26.58 -9.19
C SER A 32 -4.31 -27.74 -9.96
N LYS A 33 -3.20 -28.27 -9.44
CA LYS A 33 -2.59 -29.50 -9.96
C LYS A 33 -3.54 -30.71 -9.91
N ASP A 34 -4.47 -30.68 -8.95
CA ASP A 34 -5.43 -31.75 -8.70
C ASP A 34 -6.74 -31.58 -9.51
N LEU A 35 -6.81 -30.56 -10.38
CA LEU A 35 -7.98 -30.34 -11.25
C LEU A 35 -8.03 -31.43 -12.33
N GLU A 36 -9.10 -32.21 -12.32
CA GLU A 36 -9.45 -33.17 -13.37
C GLU A 36 -10.35 -32.47 -14.39
N LEU A 37 -9.91 -32.43 -15.64
CA LEU A 37 -10.66 -31.80 -16.72
C LEU A 37 -11.79 -32.73 -17.19
N GLN A 38 -13.00 -32.19 -17.31
CA GLN A 38 -14.17 -32.89 -17.81
C GLN A 38 -14.30 -32.79 -19.33
N GLN A 39 -13.64 -31.81 -19.96
CA GLN A 39 -13.69 -31.54 -21.40
C GLN A 39 -12.31 -31.10 -21.90
N GLU A 40 -12.12 -31.16 -23.22
CA GLU A 40 -10.93 -30.57 -23.85
C GLU A 40 -10.94 -29.05 -23.75
N ILE A 41 -9.75 -28.47 -23.57
CA ILE A 41 -9.56 -27.03 -23.49
C ILE A 41 -8.52 -26.56 -24.51
N LYS A 42 -8.66 -25.32 -24.96
CA LYS A 42 -7.75 -24.70 -25.92
C LYS A 42 -6.63 -23.89 -25.24
N THR A 43 -6.92 -23.39 -24.04
CA THR A 43 -6.02 -22.52 -23.30
C THR A 43 -4.87 -23.31 -22.65
N THR A 44 -3.73 -22.67 -22.48
CA THR A 44 -2.57 -23.26 -21.77
C THR A 44 -2.82 -23.24 -20.26
N LEU A 45 -2.63 -24.40 -19.61
CA LEU A 45 -2.76 -24.50 -18.15
C LEU A 45 -1.41 -24.48 -17.45
N ILE A 46 -1.31 -23.65 -16.39
CA ILE A 46 -0.25 -23.72 -15.40
C ILE A 46 -0.81 -24.39 -14.15
N ARG A 47 -0.34 -25.60 -13.87
CA ARG A 47 -0.79 -26.39 -12.72
C ARG A 47 0.05 -26.12 -11.49
N VAL A 48 -0.58 -25.67 -10.40
CA VAL A 48 0.06 -25.31 -9.13
C VAL A 48 -0.67 -25.92 -7.94
N SER A 49 -0.02 -25.98 -6.79
CA SER A 49 -0.65 -26.50 -5.57
C SER A 49 -1.78 -25.59 -5.07
N ASN A 50 -1.62 -24.28 -5.19
CA ASN A 50 -2.62 -23.28 -4.78
C ASN A 50 -2.69 -22.16 -5.83
N PRO A 51 -3.72 -22.16 -6.69
CA PRO A 51 -3.87 -21.13 -7.73
C PRO A 51 -4.03 -19.71 -7.19
N TYR A 52 -4.68 -19.54 -6.04
CA TYR A 52 -4.87 -18.22 -5.44
C TYR A 52 -3.56 -17.61 -4.96
N GLU A 53 -2.74 -18.42 -4.28
CA GLU A 53 -1.41 -18.02 -3.81
C GLU A 53 -0.46 -17.72 -4.98
N ALA A 54 -0.47 -18.56 -6.00
CA ALA A 54 0.33 -18.35 -7.21
C ALA A 54 -0.05 -17.04 -7.91
N PHE A 55 -1.35 -16.74 -8.02
CA PHE A 55 -1.82 -15.48 -8.59
C PHE A 55 -1.43 -14.27 -7.73
N ALA A 56 -1.57 -14.36 -6.41
CA ALA A 56 -1.13 -13.31 -5.49
C ALA A 56 0.38 -13.04 -5.63
N THR A 57 1.19 -14.09 -5.74
CA THR A 57 2.65 -13.99 -5.96
C THR A 57 2.96 -13.29 -7.28
N LEU A 58 2.22 -13.61 -8.35
CA LEU A 58 2.38 -12.93 -9.64
C LEU A 58 2.05 -11.44 -9.57
N LEU A 59 0.97 -11.06 -8.87
CA LEU A 59 0.61 -9.66 -8.69
C LEU A 59 1.68 -8.90 -7.89
N GLN A 60 2.24 -9.52 -6.84
CA GLN A 60 3.36 -8.93 -6.08
C GLN A 60 4.56 -8.71 -6.98
N LYS A 61 4.94 -9.71 -7.78
CA LYS A 61 6.03 -9.58 -8.76
C LYS A 61 5.76 -8.51 -9.80
N TYR A 62 4.54 -8.42 -10.31
CA TYR A 62 4.17 -7.37 -11.25
C TYR A 62 4.32 -5.96 -10.64
N GLU A 63 3.95 -5.77 -9.37
CA GLU A 63 4.17 -4.49 -8.67
C GLU A 63 5.68 -4.16 -8.55
N GLU A 64 6.55 -5.16 -8.34
CA GLU A 64 8.00 -4.95 -8.29
C GLU A 64 8.59 -4.46 -9.63
N PHE A 65 7.98 -4.85 -10.78
CA PHE A 65 8.39 -4.40 -12.11
C PHE A 65 7.92 -2.99 -12.46
N LYS A 66 6.96 -2.44 -11.73
CA LYS A 66 6.55 -1.05 -11.98
C LYS A 66 7.69 -0.09 -11.70
N PRO A 67 7.96 0.88 -12.59
CA PRO A 67 8.99 1.87 -12.34
C PRO A 67 8.64 2.66 -11.07
N ARG A 68 9.57 2.67 -10.11
CA ARG A 68 9.42 3.50 -8.92
C ARG A 68 9.49 4.97 -9.31
N LYS A 69 8.62 5.78 -8.73
CA LYS A 69 8.77 7.22 -8.81
C LYS A 69 9.98 7.63 -7.98
N VAL A 70 10.80 8.54 -8.48
CA VAL A 70 11.93 9.13 -7.77
C VAL A 70 11.95 10.62 -8.07
N GLY A 71 12.32 11.43 -7.07
CA GLY A 71 12.47 12.86 -7.21
C GLY A 71 11.34 13.66 -6.56
N ARG A 72 11.27 14.94 -6.87
CA ARG A 72 10.41 15.89 -6.15
C ARG A 72 9.56 16.69 -7.12
N GLU A 73 8.28 16.76 -6.86
CA GLU A 73 7.32 17.58 -7.60
C GLU A 73 7.08 18.87 -6.83
N ALA A 74 7.34 20.03 -7.47
CA ALA A 74 7.09 21.35 -6.82
C ALA A 74 5.61 21.79 -6.95
N PRO A 75 5.09 22.61 -6.01
CA PRO A 75 5.76 23.11 -4.82
C PRO A 75 5.73 22.11 -3.65
N ILE A 76 6.81 22.01 -2.89
CA ILE A 76 6.91 21.26 -1.63
C ILE A 76 7.54 22.14 -0.55
N PHE A 77 7.22 21.84 0.71
CA PHE A 77 7.88 22.43 1.86
C PHE A 77 8.62 21.37 2.66
N ILE A 78 9.91 21.63 2.95
CA ILE A 78 10.75 20.78 3.80
C ILE A 78 11.35 21.64 4.91
N GLY A 79 11.06 21.28 6.15
CA GLY A 79 11.53 21.99 7.33
C GLY A 79 13.02 21.83 7.58
N GLU A 80 13.55 22.70 8.44
CA GLU A 80 14.94 22.73 8.83
C GLU A 80 15.38 21.41 9.49
N ASN A 81 16.64 21.02 9.31
CA ASN A 81 17.27 19.84 9.89
C ASN A 81 16.59 18.52 9.51
N THR A 82 15.80 18.50 8.45
CA THR A 82 15.19 17.29 7.92
C THR A 82 16.18 16.56 7.02
N THR A 83 16.33 15.26 7.27
CA THR A 83 17.19 14.38 6.48
C THR A 83 16.35 13.47 5.60
N LEU A 84 16.74 13.39 4.34
CA LEU A 84 16.07 12.56 3.33
C LEU A 84 17.03 11.46 2.89
N GLY A 85 16.50 10.23 2.79
CA GLY A 85 17.24 9.09 2.27
C GLY A 85 17.41 9.13 0.76
N GLU A 86 18.00 8.08 0.21
CA GLU A 86 18.20 7.93 -1.23
C GLU A 86 16.91 7.47 -1.91
N ASN A 87 16.73 7.84 -3.19
CA ASN A 87 15.63 7.40 -4.06
C ASN A 87 14.23 7.75 -3.54
N GLU A 88 14.10 8.82 -2.77
CA GLU A 88 12.80 9.27 -2.30
C GLU A 88 11.95 9.87 -3.45
N PHE A 89 10.64 9.76 -3.33
CA PHE A 89 9.68 10.51 -4.13
C PHE A 89 8.84 11.40 -3.20
N ILE A 90 8.77 12.69 -3.51
CA ILE A 90 7.95 13.65 -2.77
C ILE A 90 7.04 14.38 -3.75
N GLY A 91 5.75 14.07 -3.68
CA GLY A 91 4.72 14.65 -4.52
C GLY A 91 4.41 16.11 -4.17
N ALA A 92 3.89 16.83 -5.15
CA ALA A 92 3.56 18.25 -5.04
C ALA A 92 2.61 18.56 -3.87
N PHE A 93 2.74 19.78 -3.32
CA PHE A 93 1.96 20.28 -2.18
C PHE A 93 2.13 19.51 -0.88
N SER A 94 3.14 18.64 -0.79
CA SER A 94 3.48 17.99 0.47
C SER A 94 4.23 18.93 1.39
N ARG A 95 3.93 18.81 2.71
CA ARG A 95 4.64 19.52 3.77
C ARG A 95 5.33 18.51 4.68
N ILE A 96 6.64 18.65 4.81
CA ILE A 96 7.47 17.88 5.73
C ILE A 96 7.97 18.86 6.80
N GLY A 97 7.76 18.54 8.06
CA GLY A 97 8.12 19.36 9.20
C GLY A 97 9.64 19.47 9.43
N LYS A 98 10.01 20.00 10.58
CA LYS A 98 11.40 20.15 11.02
C LYS A 98 11.90 18.90 11.72
N ASN A 99 13.22 18.66 11.67
CA ASN A 99 13.89 17.54 12.35
C ASN A 99 13.30 16.18 11.99
N VAL A 100 12.76 16.02 10.79
CA VAL A 100 12.20 14.78 10.28
C VAL A 100 13.34 13.91 9.72
N THR A 101 13.26 12.61 9.92
CA THR A 101 14.17 11.64 9.31
C THR A 101 13.38 10.73 8.38
N ILE A 102 13.76 10.70 7.10
CA ILE A 102 13.13 9.86 6.08
C ILE A 102 14.18 8.88 5.57
N GLY A 103 13.83 7.60 5.58
CA GLY A 103 14.66 6.50 5.09
C GLY A 103 14.79 6.45 3.57
N LYS A 104 15.41 5.36 3.08
CA LYS A 104 15.62 5.13 1.64
C LYS A 104 14.34 4.65 0.97
N ASN A 105 14.22 4.94 -0.34
CA ASN A 105 13.12 4.46 -1.18
C ASN A 105 11.72 4.81 -0.66
N VAL A 106 11.58 5.90 0.08
CA VAL A 106 10.30 6.35 0.61
C VAL A 106 9.53 7.12 -0.46
N ASN A 107 8.26 6.75 -0.65
CA ASN A 107 7.35 7.45 -1.56
C ASN A 107 6.32 8.24 -0.76
N ILE A 108 6.34 9.56 -0.89
CA ILE A 108 5.37 10.47 -0.29
C ILE A 108 4.55 11.10 -1.41
N TYR A 109 3.29 10.73 -1.50
CA TYR A 109 2.40 11.20 -2.55
C TYR A 109 1.85 12.61 -2.26
N PRO A 110 1.29 13.31 -3.26
CA PRO A 110 0.88 14.70 -3.14
C PRO A 110 -0.06 15.02 -1.96
N ASN A 111 -0.01 16.27 -1.47
CA ASN A 111 -0.84 16.78 -0.38
C ASN A 111 -0.64 16.05 0.96
N THR A 112 0.45 15.36 1.17
CA THR A 112 0.76 14.69 2.45
C THR A 112 1.34 15.72 3.43
N VAL A 113 0.90 15.65 4.68
CA VAL A 113 1.41 16.50 5.77
C VAL A 113 2.14 15.61 6.79
N ILE A 114 3.42 15.90 7.01
CA ILE A 114 4.26 15.24 8.00
C ILE A 114 4.68 16.28 9.02
N GLY A 115 4.38 16.03 10.28
CA GLY A 115 4.69 16.88 11.40
C GLY A 115 6.19 16.95 11.75
N ASP A 116 6.50 17.70 12.78
CA ASP A 116 7.88 17.85 13.25
C ASP A 116 8.37 16.59 13.99
N HIS A 117 9.67 16.33 13.96
CA HIS A 117 10.31 15.19 14.67
C HIS A 117 9.86 13.79 14.27
N VAL A 118 9.16 13.63 13.15
CA VAL A 118 8.70 12.34 12.64
C VAL A 118 9.88 11.53 12.12
N LYS A 119 9.84 10.22 12.33
CA LYS A 119 10.79 9.27 11.74
C LYS A 119 10.05 8.30 10.83
N ILE A 120 10.56 8.11 9.61
CA ILE A 120 9.99 7.20 8.62
C ILE A 120 11.09 6.27 8.16
N GLY A 121 10.85 4.97 8.28
CA GLY A 121 11.77 3.92 7.88
C GLY A 121 11.81 3.70 6.36
N ASP A 122 12.71 2.82 5.94
CA ASP A 122 12.99 2.51 4.55
C ASP A 122 11.78 1.85 3.84
N ASP A 123 11.72 1.96 2.52
CA ASP A 123 10.75 1.29 1.63
C ASP A 123 9.27 1.56 1.99
N THR A 124 9.01 2.69 2.63
CA THR A 124 7.66 3.10 3.08
C THR A 124 6.94 3.92 2.01
N THR A 125 5.67 3.65 1.82
CA THR A 125 4.79 4.39 0.89
C THR A 125 3.67 5.09 1.65
N ILE A 126 3.58 6.40 1.46
CA ILE A 126 2.55 7.26 2.07
C ILE A 126 1.72 7.86 0.94
N TYR A 127 0.49 7.39 0.80
CA TYR A 127 -0.41 7.85 -0.25
C TYR A 127 -0.97 9.26 0.04
N ALA A 128 -1.51 9.87 -1.01
CA ALA A 128 -1.94 11.25 -1.02
C ALA A 128 -2.94 11.62 0.11
N ASN A 129 -2.86 12.86 0.58
CA ASN A 129 -3.70 13.40 1.65
C ASN A 129 -3.55 12.74 3.02
N ALA A 130 -2.51 11.94 3.25
CA ALA A 130 -2.22 11.40 4.58
C ALA A 130 -1.68 12.53 5.51
N THR A 131 -1.96 12.40 6.79
CA THR A 131 -1.45 13.32 7.82
C THR A 131 -0.77 12.52 8.93
N ILE A 132 0.48 12.85 9.22
CA ILE A 132 1.26 12.24 10.30
C ILE A 132 1.61 13.35 11.28
N TYR A 133 1.15 13.23 12.51
CA TYR A 133 1.39 14.20 13.58
C TYR A 133 2.83 14.17 14.07
N ASP A 134 3.19 15.16 14.87
CA ASP A 134 4.53 15.34 15.39
C ASP A 134 5.03 14.12 16.17
N ALA A 135 6.34 13.88 16.11
CA ALA A 135 7.06 12.86 16.86
C ALA A 135 6.67 11.39 16.58
N CYS A 136 5.77 11.13 15.62
CA CYS A 136 5.42 9.76 15.23
C CYS A 136 6.61 9.01 14.65
N VAL A 137 6.64 7.70 14.88
CA VAL A 137 7.64 6.78 14.33
C VAL A 137 6.97 5.76 13.43
N ILE A 138 7.31 5.78 12.15
CA ILE A 138 6.85 4.83 11.13
C ILE A 138 8.00 3.87 10.83
N GLY A 139 7.74 2.58 10.84
CA GLY A 139 8.73 1.55 10.55
C GLY A 139 9.11 1.44 9.08
N ASN A 140 9.84 0.37 8.75
CA ASN A 140 10.18 0.04 7.36
C ASN A 140 9.04 -0.72 6.68
N ASN A 141 8.98 -0.66 5.34
CA ASN A 141 8.01 -1.40 4.50
C ASN A 141 6.54 -1.14 4.89
N VAL A 142 6.22 0.06 5.34
CA VAL A 142 4.86 0.45 5.74
C VAL A 142 4.15 1.06 4.56
N THR A 143 2.86 0.73 4.40
CA THR A 143 1.96 1.39 3.46
C THR A 143 0.88 2.15 4.22
N ILE A 144 0.86 3.47 4.05
CA ILE A 144 -0.16 4.36 4.62
C ILE A 144 -1.08 4.81 3.49
N HIS A 145 -2.33 4.38 3.53
CA HIS A 145 -3.30 4.72 2.49
C HIS A 145 -3.79 6.16 2.58
N SER A 146 -4.38 6.62 1.47
CA SER A 146 -4.87 8.00 1.32
C SER A 146 -5.82 8.40 2.44
N SER A 147 -5.69 9.66 2.88
CA SER A 147 -6.52 10.28 3.92
C SER A 147 -6.41 9.63 5.31
N THR A 148 -5.39 8.81 5.55
CA THR A 148 -5.09 8.27 6.88
C THR A 148 -4.50 9.36 7.76
N VAL A 149 -4.93 9.39 9.02
CA VAL A 149 -4.36 10.25 10.06
C VAL A 149 -3.67 9.39 11.11
N ILE A 150 -2.39 9.67 11.39
CA ILE A 150 -1.58 8.97 12.38
C ILE A 150 -1.15 9.95 13.47
N GLY A 151 -1.25 9.53 14.73
CA GLY A 151 -0.82 10.31 15.89
C GLY A 151 -1.83 11.35 16.35
N SER A 152 -3.08 11.31 15.88
CA SER A 152 -4.14 12.17 16.43
C SER A 152 -4.46 11.77 17.87
N ASP A 153 -4.91 12.75 18.68
CA ASP A 153 -5.32 12.51 20.06
C ASP A 153 -6.37 11.40 20.14
N GLY A 154 -6.17 10.50 21.06
CA GLY A 154 -7.18 9.51 21.48
C GLY A 154 -8.33 10.16 22.25
N PHE A 155 -9.37 9.38 22.55
CA PHE A 155 -10.49 9.80 23.38
C PHE A 155 -10.08 9.73 24.85
N GLY A 156 -9.50 10.81 25.36
CA GLY A 156 -9.10 10.94 26.77
C GLY A 156 -9.78 12.17 27.41
N PHE A 157 -10.69 11.96 28.36
CA PHE A 157 -11.34 13.01 29.13
C PHE A 157 -11.33 12.66 30.62
N ALA A 158 -11.07 13.65 31.47
CA ALA A 158 -11.17 13.52 32.91
C ALA A 158 -12.36 14.35 33.42
N PRO A 159 -13.25 13.77 34.26
CA PRO A 159 -14.26 14.56 34.92
C PRO A 159 -13.62 15.47 35.99
N ASN A 160 -14.06 16.72 36.08
CA ASN A 160 -13.72 17.62 37.18
C ASN A 160 -14.75 17.47 38.33
N SER A 161 -14.54 18.23 39.42
CA SER A 161 -15.42 18.22 40.59
C SER A 161 -16.87 18.67 40.30
N GLU A 162 -17.12 19.27 39.17
CA GLU A 162 -18.44 19.75 38.69
C GLU A 162 -19.08 18.83 37.66
N ASN A 163 -18.54 17.60 37.47
CA ASN A 163 -18.95 16.66 36.43
C ASN A 163 -18.81 17.20 34.98
N GLN A 164 -17.96 18.17 34.78
CA GLN A 164 -17.58 18.62 33.44
C GLN A 164 -16.36 17.81 32.97
N TYR A 165 -16.31 17.49 31.70
CA TYR A 165 -15.21 16.72 31.11
C TYR A 165 -14.16 17.66 30.52
N SER A 166 -12.93 17.56 31.00
CA SER A 166 -11.77 18.24 30.40
C SER A 166 -10.98 17.26 29.56
N LYS A 167 -10.63 17.66 28.34
CA LYS A 167 -9.78 16.88 27.44
C LYS A 167 -8.38 16.71 28.06
N ILE A 168 -7.90 15.48 28.09
CA ILE A 168 -6.52 15.16 28.47
C ILE A 168 -5.68 15.21 27.19
N PRO A 169 -4.67 16.11 27.10
CA PRO A 169 -3.74 16.11 25.96
C PRO A 169 -2.99 14.78 25.89
N GLN A 170 -2.93 14.23 24.70
CA GLN A 170 -2.16 12.99 24.44
C GLN A 170 -0.75 13.40 24.03
N ILE A 171 0.23 13.27 24.93
CA ILE A 171 1.63 13.68 24.73
C ILE A 171 2.53 12.45 24.52
N GLY A 172 2.03 11.38 24.02
CA GLY A 172 2.78 10.14 23.82
C GLY A 172 2.48 9.51 22.47
N ASN A 173 3.45 8.81 21.95
CA ASN A 173 3.34 7.99 20.74
C ASN A 173 2.92 6.58 21.10
#